data_f551e077753c7f2206426535cebee7f9
#
_entry.id   f551e077753c7f2206426535cebee7f9
#
_cell.length_a   1.000
_cell.length_b   1.000
_cell.length_c   1.000
_cell.angle_alpha   90.00
_cell.angle_beta   90.00
_cell.angle_gamma   90.00
#
_symmetry.space_group_name_H-M   'P 1'
#
loop_
_entity.id
_entity.type
_entity.pdbx_description
1 polymer ?
#
loop_
_entity_poly.entity_id
_entity_poly.type
_entity_poly.pdbx_seq_one_letter_code
_entity_poly.pdbx_strand_id
1 'polypeptide(L)'
;MAAFAQTLWLELPGGRHQAVLEKAATPAKGLAYVAHPHPLFGGAMDNKVVQTLSRAYVQSGWDCLRFNFRGVGQSEGVYDEGLGETDDVLEALRQLAPQGPLALAGFSFGAYVICQTISQLWPSQYLEKIVLVGTAVTHFNPTPLPAELHDQTLVLHGESDDTVALPAVLQWAAPQGLPVTVVPACGHFFHGQLPLLKSLVLRHLRA
;
A
#
# COMPACT_ATOMS: atom_id res chain seq x y z
N MET A 1 3.04 25.12 0.56
CA MET A 1 3.45 24.86 1.96
C MET A 1 4.13 23.50 2.00
N ALA A 2 5.17 23.33 2.83
CA ALA A 2 5.81 22.01 2.98
C ALA A 2 4.83 21.03 3.63
N ALA A 3 4.81 19.79 3.16
CA ALA A 3 4.06 18.73 3.81
C ALA A 3 4.59 18.55 5.24
N PHE A 4 3.71 18.55 6.22
CA PHE A 4 4.07 18.35 7.62
C PHE A 4 3.95 16.84 7.92
N ALA A 5 5.05 16.24 8.37
CA ALA A 5 5.08 14.84 8.81
C ALA A 5 5.06 14.79 10.35
N GLN A 6 4.13 14.04 10.91
CA GLN A 6 3.99 13.83 12.34
C GLN A 6 4.27 12.35 12.66
N THR A 7 5.23 12.09 13.54
CA THR A 7 5.40 10.77 14.15
C THR A 7 4.33 10.58 15.22
N LEU A 8 3.69 9.43 15.24
CA LEU A 8 2.68 9.05 16.22
C LEU A 8 2.81 7.57 16.57
N TRP A 9 2.08 7.19 17.62
CA TRP A 9 1.97 5.81 18.06
C TRP A 9 0.51 5.39 17.96
N LEU A 10 0.29 4.19 17.43
CA LEU A 10 -1.04 3.59 17.30
C LEU A 10 -1.12 2.38 18.22
N GLU A 11 -2.17 2.30 19.03
CA GLU A 11 -2.50 1.10 19.78
C GLU A 11 -3.36 0.20 18.89
N LEU A 12 -2.76 -0.87 18.37
CA LEU A 12 -3.35 -1.79 17.41
C LEU A 12 -3.41 -3.21 17.99
N PRO A 13 -4.11 -4.18 17.39
CA PRO A 13 -4.18 -5.55 17.91
C PRO A 13 -2.81 -6.21 18.14
N GLY A 14 -1.80 -5.90 17.33
CA GLY A 14 -0.43 -6.38 17.51
C GLY A 14 0.36 -5.69 18.61
N GLY A 15 -0.21 -4.68 19.29
CA GLY A 15 0.46 -3.85 20.28
C GLY A 15 0.67 -2.42 19.80
N ARG A 16 1.65 -1.74 20.37
CA ARG A 16 1.98 -0.34 20.04
C ARG A 16 2.83 -0.24 18.79
N HIS A 17 2.34 0.49 17.77
CA HIS A 17 2.99 0.61 16.47
C HIS A 17 3.52 2.02 16.20
N GLN A 18 4.76 2.08 15.70
CA GLN A 18 5.39 3.31 15.24
C GLN A 18 4.80 3.73 13.89
N ALA A 19 4.28 4.96 13.80
CA ALA A 19 3.62 5.47 12.61
C ALA A 19 4.07 6.88 12.23
N VAL A 20 3.86 7.23 10.96
CA VAL A 20 4.04 8.58 10.41
C VAL A 20 2.78 8.96 9.65
N LEU A 21 2.22 10.11 9.99
CA LEU A 21 1.13 10.75 9.26
C LEU A 21 1.66 11.99 8.55
N GLU A 22 1.68 11.95 7.23
CA GLU A 22 2.05 13.08 6.37
C GLU A 22 0.78 13.82 5.94
N LYS A 23 0.73 15.12 6.22
CA LYS A 23 -0.45 15.96 5.93
C LYS A 23 -0.39 16.56 4.54
N ALA A 24 -1.52 16.50 3.82
CA ALA A 24 -1.71 17.26 2.59
C ALA A 24 -1.73 18.77 2.86
N ALA A 25 -1.64 19.55 1.77
CA ALA A 25 -1.66 21.03 1.83
C ALA A 25 -3.07 21.57 1.99
N THR A 26 -4.02 21.01 2.59
CA THR A 26 -5.39 21.38 2.98
C THR A 26 -6.36 21.83 1.87
N PRO A 27 -7.66 21.51 1.99
CA PRO A 27 -8.19 20.42 2.81
C PRO A 27 -7.83 19.07 2.20
N ALA A 28 -7.58 18.06 3.03
CA ALA A 28 -7.32 16.71 2.53
C ALA A 28 -8.59 16.12 1.89
N LYS A 29 -8.40 15.33 0.82
CA LYS A 29 -9.48 14.58 0.18
C LYS A 29 -10.02 13.47 1.09
N GLY A 30 -9.11 12.84 1.84
CA GLY A 30 -9.35 11.73 2.74
C GLY A 30 -8.03 11.19 3.28
N LEU A 31 -8.03 9.95 3.76
CA LEU A 31 -6.84 9.27 4.26
C LEU A 31 -6.34 8.24 3.26
N ALA A 32 -5.06 8.32 2.90
CA ALA A 32 -4.33 7.25 2.22
C ALA A 32 -3.54 6.44 3.25
N TYR A 33 -3.46 5.12 3.05
CA TYR A 33 -2.56 4.25 3.80
C TYR A 33 -1.59 3.54 2.84
N VAL A 34 -0.32 3.48 3.21
CA VAL A 34 0.72 2.81 2.40
C VAL A 34 1.42 1.75 3.22
N ALA A 35 1.22 0.48 2.84
CA ALA A 35 1.79 -0.71 3.48
C ALA A 35 3.19 -1.03 2.95
N HIS A 36 4.12 -1.37 3.86
CA HIS A 36 5.51 -1.64 3.53
C HIS A 36 5.78 -3.11 3.14
N PRO A 37 6.94 -3.42 2.52
CA PRO A 37 7.29 -4.78 2.12
C PRO A 37 7.57 -5.68 3.33
N HIS A 38 7.97 -6.94 3.05
CA HIS A 38 8.04 -8.03 4.01
C HIS A 38 8.87 -7.72 5.26
N PRO A 39 8.27 -7.83 6.46
CA PRO A 39 8.93 -7.53 7.74
C PRO A 39 10.25 -8.25 7.95
N LEU A 40 10.29 -9.56 7.71
CA LEU A 40 11.47 -10.38 7.98
C LEU A 40 12.61 -10.20 6.96
N PHE A 41 12.37 -9.49 5.85
CA PHE A 41 13.38 -9.19 4.84
C PHE A 41 13.77 -7.69 4.82
N GLY A 42 13.72 -7.03 5.98
CA GLY A 42 14.12 -5.64 6.14
C GLY A 42 13.09 -4.63 5.64
N GLY A 43 11.84 -5.07 5.42
CA GLY A 43 10.74 -4.16 5.10
C GLY A 43 10.40 -3.26 6.28
N ALA A 44 10.23 -1.97 5.99
CA ALA A 44 9.83 -0.94 6.95
C ALA A 44 9.10 0.22 6.25
N MET A 45 8.40 1.05 7.02
CA MET A 45 7.64 2.19 6.50
C MET A 45 8.49 3.27 5.83
N ASP A 46 9.80 3.26 6.03
CA ASP A 46 10.77 4.18 5.40
C ASP A 46 11.41 3.62 4.12
N ASN A 47 10.98 2.44 3.65
CA ASN A 47 11.38 1.91 2.34
C ASN A 47 11.16 2.95 1.23
N LYS A 48 12.09 3.06 0.27
CA LYS A 48 12.08 4.11 -0.77
C LYS A 48 10.84 4.04 -1.67
N VAL A 49 10.34 2.84 -1.97
CA VAL A 49 9.09 2.67 -2.74
C VAL A 49 7.91 3.19 -1.92
N VAL A 50 7.79 2.79 -0.66
CA VAL A 50 6.75 3.23 0.28
C VAL A 50 6.73 4.75 0.43
N GLN A 51 7.90 5.38 0.65
CA GLN A 51 8.00 6.84 0.70
C GLN A 51 7.63 7.51 -0.63
N THR A 52 7.93 6.87 -1.75
CA THR A 52 7.57 7.41 -3.08
C THR A 52 6.05 7.39 -3.29
N LEU A 53 5.38 6.31 -2.88
CA LEU A 53 3.92 6.21 -2.89
C LEU A 53 3.31 7.26 -1.96
N SER A 54 3.77 7.36 -0.70
CA SER A 54 3.28 8.36 0.25
C SER A 54 3.37 9.78 -0.31
N ARG A 55 4.53 10.16 -0.87
CA ARG A 55 4.71 11.48 -1.50
C ARG A 55 3.77 11.73 -2.67
N ALA A 56 3.41 10.69 -3.44
CA ALA A 56 2.45 10.81 -4.54
C ALA A 56 1.04 11.09 -4.00
N TYR A 57 0.61 10.39 -2.95
CA TYR A 57 -0.67 10.63 -2.31
C TYR A 57 -0.76 12.03 -1.69
N VAL A 58 0.25 12.43 -0.91
CA VAL A 58 0.29 13.78 -0.29
C VAL A 58 0.26 14.88 -1.35
N GLN A 59 1.02 14.72 -2.44
CA GLN A 59 1.02 15.67 -3.56
C GLN A 59 -0.33 15.72 -4.30
N SER A 60 -1.11 14.64 -4.23
CA SER A 60 -2.45 14.55 -4.83
C SER A 60 -3.58 14.99 -3.89
N GLY A 61 -3.22 15.51 -2.70
CA GLY A 61 -4.18 16.08 -1.74
C GLY A 61 -4.73 15.09 -0.71
N TRP A 62 -4.04 13.95 -0.47
CA TRP A 62 -4.41 12.99 0.56
C TRP A 62 -3.52 13.16 1.80
N ASP A 63 -4.09 13.10 3.00
CA ASP A 63 -3.30 12.77 4.18
C ASP A 63 -2.80 11.33 4.02
N CYS A 64 -1.55 11.05 4.37
CA CYS A 64 -0.97 9.72 4.13
C CYS A 64 -0.39 9.12 5.41
N LEU A 65 -0.96 7.99 5.83
CA LEU A 65 -0.49 7.18 6.94
C LEU A 65 0.48 6.10 6.43
N ARG A 66 1.56 5.92 7.14
CA ARG A 66 2.46 4.76 7.07
C ARG A 66 2.77 4.32 8.49
N PHE A 67 2.79 3.03 8.77
CA PHE A 67 3.29 2.53 10.04
C PHE A 67 4.16 1.28 9.83
N ASN A 68 5.04 1.00 10.76
CA ASN A 68 5.78 -0.24 10.81
C ASN A 68 4.87 -1.36 11.26
N PHE A 69 4.78 -2.43 10.47
CA PHE A 69 4.08 -3.64 10.87
C PHE A 69 4.62 -4.19 12.19
N ARG A 70 3.87 -5.09 12.79
CA ARG A 70 4.24 -5.79 14.02
C ARG A 70 5.65 -6.38 13.95
N GLY A 71 6.46 -6.17 15.00
CA GLY A 71 7.83 -6.62 15.10
C GLY A 71 8.87 -5.83 14.26
N VAL A 72 8.47 -4.75 13.58
CA VAL A 72 9.37 -3.92 12.76
C VAL A 72 9.75 -2.62 13.46
N GLY A 73 11.03 -2.31 13.46
CA GLY A 73 11.55 -1.08 14.08
C GLY A 73 11.24 -1.00 15.57
N GLN A 74 10.41 -0.04 15.96
CA GLN A 74 9.96 0.12 17.34
C GLN A 74 8.51 -0.35 17.56
N SER A 75 7.89 -0.98 16.55
CA SER A 75 6.57 -1.58 16.68
C SER A 75 6.65 -2.88 17.47
N GLU A 76 5.69 -3.06 18.37
CA GLU A 76 5.53 -4.28 19.15
C GLU A 76 4.94 -5.42 18.33
N GLY A 77 4.75 -6.58 18.94
CA GLY A 77 4.16 -7.76 18.31
C GLY A 77 5.15 -8.61 17.54
N VAL A 78 4.61 -9.57 16.80
CA VAL A 78 5.37 -10.55 16.02
C VAL A 78 4.70 -10.69 14.65
N TYR A 79 5.52 -10.85 13.60
CA TYR A 79 5.07 -11.14 12.23
C TYR A 79 4.09 -12.31 12.22
N ASP A 80 2.96 -12.16 11.51
CA ASP A 80 1.84 -13.12 11.50
C ASP A 80 1.33 -13.40 10.08
N GLU A 81 2.25 -13.58 9.14
CA GLU A 81 1.98 -14.00 7.75
C GLU A 81 0.94 -13.17 6.99
N GLY A 82 0.68 -11.95 7.46
CA GLY A 82 -0.29 -11.00 6.89
C GLY A 82 -1.67 -11.05 7.54
N LEU A 83 -1.98 -12.02 8.38
CA LEU A 83 -3.25 -12.08 9.11
C LEU A 83 -3.32 -10.96 10.15
N GLY A 84 -2.44 -10.97 11.10
CA GLY A 84 -2.40 -9.95 12.13
C GLY A 84 -2.01 -8.58 11.58
N GLU A 85 -1.16 -8.49 10.54
CA GLU A 85 -0.86 -7.23 9.86
C GLU A 85 -2.12 -6.62 9.22
N THR A 86 -3.03 -7.45 8.69
CA THR A 86 -4.32 -7.01 8.16
C THR A 86 -5.22 -6.46 9.28
N ASP A 87 -5.30 -7.15 10.42
CA ASP A 87 -6.07 -6.69 11.59
C ASP A 87 -5.56 -5.35 12.12
N ASP A 88 -4.24 -5.16 12.15
CA ASP A 88 -3.62 -3.89 12.53
C ASP A 88 -3.98 -2.77 11.55
N VAL A 89 -3.96 -3.03 10.24
CA VAL A 89 -4.37 -2.05 9.22
C VAL A 89 -5.83 -1.66 9.38
N LEU A 90 -6.73 -2.63 9.55
CA LEU A 90 -8.16 -2.38 9.72
C LEU A 90 -8.43 -1.51 10.95
N GLU A 91 -7.79 -1.80 12.08
CA GLU A 91 -7.94 -1.02 13.29
C GLU A 91 -7.36 0.39 13.15
N ALA A 92 -6.19 0.55 12.51
CA ALA A 92 -5.61 1.86 12.24
C ALA A 92 -6.53 2.73 11.37
N LEU A 93 -7.14 2.16 10.35
CA LEU A 93 -8.10 2.85 9.48
C LEU A 93 -9.37 3.22 10.26
N ARG A 94 -9.87 2.33 11.12
CA ARG A 94 -11.03 2.61 11.98
C ARG A 94 -10.78 3.78 12.94
N GLN A 95 -9.57 3.88 13.50
CA GLN A 95 -9.20 4.96 14.41
C GLN A 95 -9.05 6.32 13.71
N LEU A 96 -8.46 6.33 12.50
CA LEU A 96 -8.03 7.56 11.85
C LEU A 96 -8.96 8.05 10.74
N ALA A 97 -9.76 7.16 10.16
CA ALA A 97 -10.71 7.48 9.09
C ALA A 97 -12.03 6.71 9.25
N PRO A 98 -12.74 6.90 10.36
CA PRO A 98 -13.99 6.15 10.61
C PRO A 98 -15.08 6.44 9.58
N GLN A 99 -15.01 7.58 8.92
CA GLN A 99 -15.90 7.99 7.83
C GLN A 99 -15.10 8.83 6.82
N GLY A 100 -15.36 8.65 5.55
CA GLY A 100 -14.73 9.43 4.48
C GLY A 100 -14.01 8.56 3.45
N PRO A 101 -13.51 9.18 2.37
CA PRO A 101 -12.79 8.47 1.33
C PRO A 101 -11.48 7.87 1.85
N LEU A 102 -11.23 6.61 1.49
CA LEU A 102 -9.95 5.93 1.72
C LEU A 102 -9.22 5.70 0.40
N ALA A 103 -7.90 5.79 0.46
CA ALA A 103 -7.02 5.33 -0.59
C ALA A 103 -6.01 4.34 0.01
N LEU A 104 -5.78 3.22 -0.67
CA LEU A 104 -4.94 2.15 -0.16
C LEU A 104 -3.79 1.87 -1.12
N ALA A 105 -2.60 1.70 -0.60
CA ALA A 105 -1.46 1.28 -1.40
C ALA A 105 -0.58 0.29 -0.65
N GLY A 106 0.11 -0.57 -1.40
CA GLY A 106 1.06 -1.50 -0.82
C GLY A 106 2.20 -1.83 -1.77
N PHE A 107 3.34 -2.17 -1.19
CA PHE A 107 4.49 -2.67 -1.92
C PHE A 107 4.82 -4.09 -1.48
N SER A 108 4.94 -5.01 -2.44
CA SER A 108 5.33 -6.40 -2.23
C SER A 108 4.39 -7.12 -1.24
N PHE A 109 4.86 -7.58 -0.09
CA PHE A 109 4.04 -8.11 1.00
C PHE A 109 2.95 -7.11 1.44
N GLY A 110 3.27 -5.81 1.50
CA GLY A 110 2.27 -4.80 1.80
C GLY A 110 1.13 -4.76 0.78
N ALA A 111 1.39 -5.03 -0.50
CA ALA A 111 0.33 -5.14 -1.51
C ALA A 111 -0.57 -6.36 -1.27
N TYR A 112 -0.01 -7.48 -0.82
CA TYR A 112 -0.79 -8.63 -0.37
C TYR A 112 -1.69 -8.27 0.82
N VAL A 113 -1.14 -7.63 1.87
CA VAL A 113 -1.91 -7.18 3.05
C VAL A 113 -3.04 -6.23 2.63
N ILE A 114 -2.80 -5.33 1.67
CA ILE A 114 -3.85 -4.44 1.13
C ILE A 114 -4.98 -5.23 0.45
N CYS A 115 -4.68 -6.28 -0.33
CA CYS A 115 -5.72 -7.13 -0.91
C CYS A 115 -6.60 -7.79 0.17
N GLN A 116 -5.97 -8.28 1.25
CA GLN A 116 -6.70 -8.87 2.39
C GLN A 116 -7.53 -7.81 3.12
N THR A 117 -6.99 -6.61 3.32
CA THR A 117 -7.69 -5.47 3.93
C THR A 117 -8.93 -5.08 3.11
N ILE A 118 -8.80 -4.97 1.77
CA ILE A 118 -9.91 -4.63 0.87
C ILE A 118 -11.03 -5.64 0.98
N SER A 119 -10.73 -6.94 1.05
CA SER A 119 -11.75 -8.00 1.15
C SER A 119 -12.60 -7.90 2.41
N GLN A 120 -12.10 -7.27 3.47
CA GLN A 120 -12.82 -7.08 4.73
C GLN A 120 -13.52 -5.70 4.81
N LEU A 121 -12.99 -4.68 4.11
CA LEU A 121 -13.59 -3.34 4.10
C LEU A 121 -14.73 -3.18 3.11
N TRP A 122 -14.64 -3.82 1.94
CA TRP A 122 -15.61 -3.67 0.86
C TRP A 122 -16.85 -4.56 1.08
N PRO A 123 -18.09 -4.06 0.81
CA PRO A 123 -18.44 -2.71 0.32
C PRO A 123 -18.77 -1.71 1.44
N SER A 124 -18.47 -2.02 2.70
CA SER A 124 -18.84 -1.18 3.87
C SER A 124 -18.11 0.16 3.91
N GLN A 125 -16.95 0.26 3.26
CA GLN A 125 -16.12 1.46 3.23
C GLN A 125 -15.88 1.91 1.78
N TYR A 126 -15.99 3.21 1.52
CA TYR A 126 -15.71 3.78 0.20
C TYR A 126 -14.21 3.85 -0.06
N LEU A 127 -13.75 3.10 -1.07
CA LEU A 127 -12.36 3.05 -1.52
C LEU A 127 -12.24 3.82 -2.85
N GLU A 128 -11.54 4.95 -2.84
CA GLU A 128 -11.45 5.84 -4.01
C GLU A 128 -10.28 5.49 -4.92
N LYS A 129 -9.12 5.14 -4.35
CA LYS A 129 -7.91 4.80 -5.12
C LYS A 129 -7.13 3.67 -4.47
N ILE A 130 -6.68 2.73 -5.30
CA ILE A 130 -5.89 1.58 -4.89
C ILE A 130 -4.63 1.51 -5.76
N VAL A 131 -3.46 1.29 -5.13
CA VAL A 131 -2.18 1.12 -5.83
C VAL A 131 -1.45 -0.10 -5.28
N LEU A 132 -1.24 -1.11 -6.12
CA LEU A 132 -0.52 -2.33 -5.79
C LEU A 132 0.79 -2.39 -6.58
N VAL A 133 1.93 -2.44 -5.89
CA VAL A 133 3.26 -2.43 -6.51
C VAL A 133 3.99 -3.72 -6.17
N GLY A 134 4.43 -4.48 -7.18
CA GLY A 134 5.20 -5.71 -7.00
C GLY A 134 4.49 -6.73 -6.09
N THR A 135 3.19 -6.92 -6.27
CA THR A 135 2.33 -7.72 -5.38
C THR A 135 2.88 -9.12 -5.14
N ALA A 136 3.07 -9.51 -3.89
CA ALA A 136 3.76 -10.75 -3.48
C ALA A 136 2.91 -12.01 -3.69
N VAL A 137 2.59 -12.33 -4.94
CA VAL A 137 1.74 -13.46 -5.35
C VAL A 137 2.47 -14.81 -5.36
N THR A 138 3.80 -14.82 -5.28
CA THR A 138 4.60 -16.05 -5.37
C THR A 138 4.61 -16.86 -4.07
N HIS A 139 4.55 -16.15 -2.94
CA HIS A 139 4.62 -16.74 -1.61
C HIS A 139 3.32 -16.59 -0.81
N PHE A 140 2.44 -15.72 -1.27
CA PHE A 140 1.16 -15.43 -0.65
C PHE A 140 0.05 -15.60 -1.69
N ASN A 141 -1.18 -15.72 -1.22
CA ASN A 141 -2.35 -15.82 -2.08
C ASN A 141 -3.24 -14.58 -1.86
N PRO A 142 -2.96 -13.45 -2.55
CA PRO A 142 -3.76 -12.25 -2.38
C PRO A 142 -5.20 -12.50 -2.79
N THR A 143 -6.14 -12.12 -1.93
CA THR A 143 -7.57 -12.20 -2.24
C THR A 143 -7.85 -11.41 -3.52
N PRO A 144 -8.60 -11.97 -4.49
CA PRO A 144 -9.00 -11.24 -5.69
C PRO A 144 -9.77 -9.96 -5.32
N LEU A 145 -9.53 -8.90 -6.10
CA LEU A 145 -10.23 -7.64 -5.88
C LEU A 145 -11.65 -7.69 -6.43
N PRO A 146 -12.64 -7.09 -5.75
CA PRO A 146 -13.96 -6.88 -6.32
C PRO A 146 -13.90 -6.16 -7.67
N ALA A 147 -14.67 -6.64 -8.66
CA ALA A 147 -14.64 -6.09 -10.02
C ALA A 147 -15.00 -4.60 -10.06
N GLU A 148 -15.85 -4.15 -9.15
CA GLU A 148 -16.27 -2.76 -9.00
C GLU A 148 -15.11 -1.82 -8.62
N LEU A 149 -14.01 -2.37 -8.10
CA LEU A 149 -12.82 -1.60 -7.70
C LEU A 149 -11.71 -1.60 -8.77
N HIS A 150 -11.89 -2.30 -9.90
CA HIS A 150 -10.83 -2.40 -10.92
C HIS A 150 -10.48 -1.04 -11.53
N ASP A 151 -11.46 -0.19 -11.81
CA ASP A 151 -11.23 1.16 -12.36
C ASP A 151 -10.49 2.09 -11.37
N GLN A 152 -10.61 1.84 -10.06
CA GLN A 152 -9.90 2.55 -9.01
C GLN A 152 -8.53 1.93 -8.70
N THR A 153 -8.17 0.81 -9.35
CA THR A 153 -6.95 0.05 -9.03
C THR A 153 -5.88 0.21 -10.11
N LEU A 154 -4.67 0.57 -9.66
CA LEU A 154 -3.45 0.52 -10.45
C LEU A 154 -2.54 -0.58 -9.93
N VAL A 155 -2.32 -1.62 -10.75
CA VAL A 155 -1.29 -2.64 -10.49
C VAL A 155 -0.04 -2.27 -11.28
N LEU A 156 1.09 -2.09 -10.59
CA LEU A 156 2.39 -1.76 -11.17
C LEU A 156 3.39 -2.89 -10.90
N HIS A 157 4.09 -3.34 -11.94
CA HIS A 157 5.08 -4.40 -11.81
C HIS A 157 6.30 -4.15 -12.69
N GLY A 158 7.48 -4.50 -12.20
CA GLY A 158 8.72 -4.45 -12.96
C GLY A 158 8.86 -5.66 -13.87
N GLU A 159 9.20 -5.46 -15.14
CA GLU A 159 9.42 -6.57 -16.09
C GLU A 159 10.50 -7.54 -15.62
N SER A 160 11.59 -7.00 -15.06
CA SER A 160 12.77 -7.74 -14.58
C SER A 160 12.75 -7.94 -13.06
N ASP A 161 11.56 -8.04 -12.46
CA ASP A 161 11.39 -8.32 -11.03
C ASP A 161 11.89 -9.76 -10.72
N ASP A 162 12.97 -9.83 -9.94
CA ASP A 162 13.65 -11.06 -9.54
C ASP A 162 13.13 -11.64 -8.20
N THR A 163 12.28 -10.89 -7.51
CA THR A 163 11.66 -11.29 -6.24
C THR A 163 10.27 -11.87 -6.45
N VAL A 164 9.47 -11.20 -7.29
CA VAL A 164 8.14 -11.66 -7.70
C VAL A 164 8.10 -11.71 -9.23
N ALA A 165 8.11 -12.90 -9.79
CA ALA A 165 8.14 -13.08 -11.23
C ALA A 165 6.90 -12.51 -11.91
N LEU A 166 7.08 -11.69 -12.98
CA LEU A 166 5.98 -11.10 -13.75
C LEU A 166 4.92 -12.13 -14.20
N PRO A 167 5.27 -13.33 -14.70
CA PRO A 167 4.27 -14.34 -15.06
C PRO A 167 3.33 -14.72 -13.92
N ALA A 168 3.81 -14.76 -12.67
CA ALA A 168 2.98 -15.08 -11.51
C ALA A 168 1.94 -13.95 -11.25
N VAL A 169 2.33 -12.68 -11.39
CA VAL A 169 1.41 -11.55 -11.24
C VAL A 169 0.36 -11.55 -12.35
N LEU A 170 0.76 -11.83 -13.60
CA LEU A 170 -0.19 -11.95 -14.70
C LEU A 170 -1.16 -13.12 -14.51
N GLN A 171 -0.67 -14.26 -13.98
CA GLN A 171 -1.52 -15.41 -13.66
C GLN A 171 -2.53 -15.10 -12.54
N TRP A 172 -2.16 -14.30 -11.56
CA TRP A 172 -3.06 -13.85 -10.49
C TRP A 172 -4.09 -12.83 -11.01
N ALA A 173 -3.66 -11.92 -11.88
CA ALA A 173 -4.51 -10.83 -12.38
C ALA A 173 -5.52 -11.28 -13.47
N ALA A 174 -5.10 -12.18 -14.36
CA ALA A 174 -5.88 -12.57 -15.55
C ALA A 174 -7.28 -13.16 -15.23
N PRO A 175 -7.47 -14.07 -14.25
CA PRO A 175 -8.79 -14.65 -13.96
C PRO A 175 -9.81 -13.61 -13.49
N GLN A 176 -9.36 -12.51 -12.91
CA GLN A 176 -10.21 -11.42 -12.43
C GLN A 176 -10.33 -10.27 -13.44
N GLY A 177 -9.64 -10.34 -14.58
CA GLY A 177 -9.64 -9.26 -15.58
C GLY A 177 -8.96 -7.98 -15.13
N LEU A 178 -8.07 -8.04 -14.13
CA LEU A 178 -7.40 -6.88 -13.55
C LEU A 178 -6.20 -6.46 -14.40
N PRO A 179 -6.16 -5.21 -14.93
CA PRO A 179 -5.04 -4.74 -15.73
C PRO A 179 -3.74 -4.61 -14.94
N VAL A 180 -2.61 -4.99 -15.55
CA VAL A 180 -1.27 -4.84 -14.98
C VAL A 180 -0.44 -3.89 -15.83
N THR A 181 0.06 -2.82 -15.24
CA THR A 181 1.02 -1.91 -15.87
C THR A 181 2.44 -2.42 -15.64
N VAL A 182 3.10 -2.85 -16.70
CA VAL A 182 4.46 -3.38 -16.66
C VAL A 182 5.46 -2.25 -16.96
N VAL A 183 6.49 -2.12 -16.14
CA VAL A 183 7.59 -1.17 -16.35
C VAL A 183 8.79 -1.92 -16.94
N PRO A 184 9.20 -1.64 -18.21
CA PRO A 184 10.29 -2.34 -18.87
C PRO A 184 11.63 -2.20 -18.13
N ALA A 185 12.43 -3.25 -18.14
CA ALA A 185 13.76 -3.34 -17.53
C ALA A 185 13.82 -2.89 -16.04
N CYS A 186 12.70 -2.95 -15.33
CA CYS A 186 12.57 -2.54 -13.94
C CYS A 186 12.58 -3.76 -13.02
N GLY A 187 13.40 -3.74 -11.98
CA GLY A 187 13.41 -4.76 -10.92
C GLY A 187 12.44 -4.43 -9.78
N HIS A 188 12.38 -5.33 -8.79
CA HIS A 188 11.44 -5.27 -7.67
C HIS A 188 11.38 -3.91 -6.95
N PHE A 189 12.54 -3.35 -6.61
CA PHE A 189 12.66 -2.12 -5.82
C PHE A 189 12.63 -0.82 -6.64
N PHE A 190 12.36 -0.89 -7.94
CA PHE A 190 12.33 0.27 -8.84
C PHE A 190 13.61 1.13 -8.76
N HIS A 191 14.78 0.50 -8.59
CA HIS A 191 16.07 1.19 -8.54
C HIS A 191 16.28 2.02 -9.82
N GLY A 192 16.61 3.33 -9.64
CA GLY A 192 16.74 4.28 -10.74
C GLY A 192 15.42 4.72 -11.39
N GLN A 193 14.29 4.09 -11.07
CA GLN A 193 12.98 4.33 -11.69
C GLN A 193 11.91 4.86 -10.70
N LEU A 194 12.27 5.23 -9.49
CA LEU A 194 11.34 5.83 -8.51
C LEU A 194 10.64 7.11 -9.03
N PRO A 195 11.28 7.99 -9.84
CA PRO A 195 10.58 9.11 -10.47
C PRO A 195 9.49 8.67 -11.44
N LEU A 196 9.72 7.60 -12.22
CA LEU A 196 8.73 7.03 -13.13
C LEU A 196 7.58 6.40 -12.34
N LEU A 197 7.88 5.60 -11.31
CA LEU A 197 6.86 5.04 -10.40
C LEU A 197 5.96 6.17 -9.86
N LYS A 198 6.55 7.23 -9.32
CA LYS A 198 5.79 8.38 -8.81
C LYS A 198 4.90 9.02 -9.88
N SER A 199 5.42 9.19 -11.11
CA SER A 199 4.66 9.78 -12.23
C SER A 199 3.45 8.93 -12.62
N LEU A 200 3.60 7.59 -12.65
CA LEU A 200 2.51 6.65 -12.95
C LEU A 200 1.41 6.74 -11.87
N VAL A 201 1.81 6.71 -10.61
CA VAL A 201 0.87 6.84 -9.48
C VAL A 201 0.16 8.20 -9.52
N LEU A 202 0.88 9.31 -9.72
CA LEU A 202 0.27 10.64 -9.81
C LEU A 202 -0.76 10.75 -10.95
N ARG A 203 -0.52 10.10 -12.08
CA ARG A 203 -1.51 10.05 -13.18
C ARG A 203 -2.78 9.32 -12.75
N HIS A 204 -2.64 8.16 -12.13
CA HIS A 204 -3.77 7.38 -11.61
C HIS A 204 -4.58 8.15 -10.54
N LEU A 205 -3.91 8.88 -9.64
CA LEU A 205 -4.56 9.65 -8.57
C LEU A 205 -5.30 10.91 -9.08
N ARG A 206 -5.08 11.32 -10.34
CA ARG A 206 -5.75 12.47 -10.97
C ARG A 206 -6.93 12.06 -11.87
N ALA A 207 -6.92 10.83 -12.36
CA ALA A 207 -8.02 10.26 -13.13
C ALA A 207 -9.23 9.98 -12.23
#